data_24c9e38cf2a9c152626f3beece2d4b9c
#
_entry.id   24c9e38cf2a9c152626f3beece2d4b9c
#
_cell.length_a   1.000
_cell.length_b   1.000
_cell.length_c   1.000
_cell.angle_alpha   90.00
_cell.angle_beta   90.00
_cell.angle_gamma   90.00
#
_symmetry.space_group_name_H-M   'P 1'
#
loop_
_entity.id
_entity.type
_entity.pdbx_description
1 polymer ?
#
loop_
_entity_poly.entity_id
_entity_poly.type
_entity_poly.pdbx_seq_one_letter_code
_entity_poly.pdbx_strand_id
1 'polypeptide(L)'
;MYSISFAPLQGYTEDVYRRIHQDVFGGVDTYYTPFVRLEHGEVRSKDMRDVRPEFNQGVNVIPQVIANGGNELQQLVDKLTGLNYKRIDINMGCPFPLQTRHGRGAGLLPDVEAVKEIVGVMKENLGVEFSVKMRLGLEDENEWKEIIPLLNNVPLNHITVHPRIATQQYKGEVKMSAFDELLEACQHEVIFNGDITSVDDIKRIEDTYGDKLQGIMIGRGMLGRPSLAMEYKSGKQMADAEVVRRLKVMHDRMWQHYEQIIPGEAQRLAKIRTFWDYTEAILGRKAWKKVMKAGNLKNYLKAVQEL
;
A
#
# COMPACT_ATOMS: atom_id res chain seq x y z
N MET A 1 6.34 11.43 17.32
CA MET A 1 6.70 11.14 15.91
C MET A 1 6.07 9.81 15.51
N TYR A 2 5.22 9.81 14.50
CA TYR A 2 4.50 8.64 14.03
C TYR A 2 5.38 7.60 13.34
N SER A 3 4.96 6.33 13.40
CA SER A 3 5.47 5.32 12.49
C SER A 3 4.93 5.59 11.07
N ILE A 4 5.80 5.39 10.06
CA ILE A 4 5.44 5.60 8.64
C ILE A 4 5.40 4.27 7.91
N SER A 5 4.22 3.94 7.41
CA SER A 5 3.98 2.76 6.59
C SER A 5 3.84 3.13 5.11
N PHE A 6 4.42 2.33 4.21
CA PHE A 6 4.20 2.48 2.78
C PHE A 6 3.04 1.58 2.34
N ALA A 7 1.99 2.21 1.84
CA ALA A 7 0.77 1.51 1.43
C ALA A 7 1.02 0.51 0.28
N PRO A 8 0.32 -0.64 0.28
CA PRO A 8 0.33 -1.57 -0.85
C PRO A 8 -0.38 -0.97 -2.06
N LEU A 9 0.31 -0.88 -3.19
CA LEU A 9 -0.22 -0.38 -4.45
C LEU A 9 0.08 -1.36 -5.59
N GLN A 10 -0.96 -2.01 -6.10
CA GLN A 10 -0.85 -2.98 -7.20
C GLN A 10 -0.19 -2.35 -8.43
N GLY A 11 0.87 -2.99 -8.92
CA GLY A 11 1.62 -2.54 -10.08
C GLY A 11 2.73 -1.51 -9.79
N TYR A 12 2.78 -0.96 -8.57
CA TYR A 12 3.75 0.07 -8.17
C TYR A 12 4.72 -0.42 -7.09
N THR A 13 4.23 -0.89 -5.95
CA THR A 13 5.06 -1.21 -4.79
C THR A 13 5.45 -2.69 -4.75
N GLU A 14 5.90 -3.24 -5.89
CA GLU A 14 6.42 -4.61 -6.01
C GLU A 14 7.76 -4.76 -5.27
N ASP A 15 8.23 -5.98 -5.11
CA ASP A 15 9.45 -6.33 -4.36
C ASP A 15 10.68 -5.48 -4.74
N VAL A 16 10.93 -5.34 -6.04
CA VAL A 16 12.06 -4.54 -6.56
C VAL A 16 11.94 -3.06 -6.18
N TYR A 17 10.73 -2.48 -6.23
CA TYR A 17 10.52 -1.09 -5.84
C TYR A 17 10.78 -0.91 -4.33
N ARG A 18 10.20 -1.77 -3.47
CA ARG A 18 10.36 -1.65 -2.01
C ARG A 18 11.83 -1.70 -1.58
N ARG A 19 12.60 -2.68 -2.08
CA ARG A 19 14.03 -2.81 -1.76
C ARG A 19 14.84 -1.60 -2.19
N ILE A 20 14.65 -1.15 -3.43
CA ILE A 20 15.40 -0.02 -3.96
C ILE A 20 15.01 1.28 -3.25
N HIS A 21 13.71 1.47 -2.94
CA HIS A 21 13.25 2.61 -2.16
C HIS A 21 13.89 2.64 -0.77
N GLN A 22 13.91 1.50 -0.07
CA GLN A 22 14.54 1.39 1.25
C GLN A 22 16.03 1.75 1.20
N ASP A 23 16.74 1.27 0.19
CA ASP A 23 18.19 1.54 0.04
C ASP A 23 18.51 3.00 -0.31
N VAL A 24 17.67 3.64 -1.15
CA VAL A 24 17.95 4.97 -1.72
C VAL A 24 17.41 6.08 -0.83
N PHE A 25 16.23 5.91 -0.25
CA PHE A 25 15.56 6.90 0.58
C PHE A 25 15.44 6.45 2.04
N GLY A 26 14.90 5.25 2.30
CA GLY A 26 14.65 4.78 3.65
C GLY A 26 13.56 5.57 4.37
N GLY A 27 13.61 5.58 5.71
CA GLY A 27 12.68 6.31 6.57
C GLY A 27 11.31 5.63 6.76
N VAL A 28 10.98 4.62 5.97
CA VAL A 28 9.75 3.82 6.10
C VAL A 28 9.97 2.74 7.16
N ASP A 29 9.06 2.63 8.13
CA ASP A 29 9.14 1.62 9.18
C ASP A 29 8.61 0.28 8.73
N THR A 30 7.52 0.30 7.92
CA THR A 30 6.86 -0.92 7.46
C THR A 30 6.39 -0.76 6.01
N TYR A 31 6.75 -1.72 5.19
CA TYR A 31 6.23 -1.87 3.83
C TYR A 31 5.15 -2.94 3.79
N TYR A 32 4.17 -2.78 2.90
CA TYR A 32 3.16 -3.79 2.63
C TYR A 32 3.29 -4.28 1.19
N THR A 33 3.09 -5.58 0.98
CA THR A 33 3.10 -6.09 -0.40
C THR A 33 1.81 -5.71 -1.11
N PRO A 34 1.81 -5.54 -2.44
CA PRO A 34 0.59 -5.70 -3.22
C PRO A 34 -0.14 -6.95 -2.76
N PHE A 35 -1.49 -6.92 -2.71
CA PHE A 35 -2.22 -8.03 -2.12
C PHE A 35 -2.04 -9.35 -2.90
N VAL A 36 -1.86 -10.41 -2.13
CA VAL A 36 -1.86 -11.80 -2.60
C VAL A 36 -3.29 -12.30 -2.66
N ARG A 37 -3.66 -12.99 -3.74
CA ARG A 37 -4.99 -13.57 -3.92
C ARG A 37 -4.95 -14.97 -4.50
N LEU A 38 -6.02 -15.70 -4.25
CA LEU A 38 -6.28 -16.95 -4.97
C LEU A 38 -6.92 -16.66 -6.34
N GLU A 39 -6.51 -17.42 -7.33
CA GLU A 39 -7.08 -17.47 -8.67
C GLU A 39 -7.19 -18.95 -9.04
N HIS A 40 -8.42 -19.45 -9.22
CA HIS A 40 -8.69 -20.87 -9.41
C HIS A 40 -8.10 -21.80 -8.31
N GLY A 41 -8.12 -21.33 -7.06
CA GLY A 41 -7.60 -22.09 -5.90
C GLY A 41 -6.08 -22.04 -5.71
N GLU A 42 -5.34 -21.33 -6.55
CA GLU A 42 -3.89 -21.18 -6.44
C GLU A 42 -3.46 -19.70 -6.36
N VAL A 43 -2.36 -19.45 -5.68
CA VAL A 43 -1.75 -18.13 -5.65
C VAL A 43 -1.01 -17.89 -6.96
N ARG A 44 -1.23 -16.73 -7.58
CA ARG A 44 -0.55 -16.35 -8.83
C ARG A 44 0.97 -16.26 -8.61
N SER A 45 1.75 -16.76 -9.57
CA SER A 45 3.22 -16.72 -9.52
C SER A 45 3.79 -15.32 -9.29
N LYS A 46 3.12 -14.29 -9.85
CA LYS A 46 3.51 -12.89 -9.63
C LYS A 46 3.33 -12.46 -8.18
N ASP A 47 2.21 -12.80 -7.55
CA ASP A 47 1.91 -12.45 -6.15
C ASP A 47 2.85 -13.23 -5.20
N MET A 48 3.14 -14.50 -5.53
CA MET A 48 4.14 -15.29 -4.79
C MET A 48 5.53 -14.68 -4.83
N ARG A 49 5.96 -14.13 -5.96
CA ARG A 49 7.26 -13.44 -6.05
C ARG A 49 7.32 -12.26 -5.09
N ASP A 50 6.26 -11.45 -5.01
CA ASP A 50 6.21 -10.27 -4.14
C ASP A 50 6.34 -10.60 -2.64
N VAL A 51 5.99 -11.82 -2.24
CA VAL A 51 6.04 -12.26 -0.83
C VAL A 51 7.19 -13.20 -0.50
N ARG A 52 8.01 -13.63 -1.46
CA ARG A 52 9.16 -14.49 -1.15
C ARG A 52 10.19 -13.74 -0.29
N PRO A 53 10.64 -14.33 0.85
CA PRO A 53 11.59 -13.67 1.75
C PRO A 53 12.90 -13.25 1.07
N GLU A 54 13.40 -14.06 0.13
CA GLU A 54 14.63 -13.77 -0.61
C GLU A 54 14.55 -12.49 -1.45
N PHE A 55 13.34 -12.09 -1.88
CA PHE A 55 13.11 -10.87 -2.63
C PHE A 55 12.74 -9.66 -1.75
N ASN A 56 12.69 -9.85 -0.42
CA ASN A 56 12.37 -8.81 0.55
C ASN A 56 13.46 -8.59 1.59
N GLN A 57 14.69 -9.03 1.32
CA GLN A 57 15.82 -8.85 2.23
C GLN A 57 16.10 -7.37 2.48
N GLY A 58 16.37 -7.03 3.75
CA GLY A 58 16.62 -5.64 4.17
C GLY A 58 15.38 -4.75 4.27
N VAL A 59 14.19 -5.29 4.03
CA VAL A 59 12.92 -4.57 4.10
C VAL A 59 12.04 -5.18 5.20
N ASN A 60 11.54 -4.36 6.12
CA ASN A 60 10.50 -4.78 7.06
C ASN A 60 9.16 -4.82 6.32
N VAL A 61 8.75 -5.99 5.85
CA VAL A 61 7.56 -6.16 5.00
C VAL A 61 6.49 -7.01 5.68
N ILE A 62 5.24 -6.59 5.54
CA ILE A 62 4.05 -7.36 5.91
C ILE A 62 3.33 -7.75 4.61
N PRO A 63 3.14 -9.06 4.34
CA PRO A 63 2.32 -9.47 3.20
C PRO A 63 0.87 -9.09 3.44
N GLN A 64 0.25 -8.49 2.43
CA GLN A 64 -1.18 -8.22 2.42
C GLN A 64 -1.91 -9.29 1.61
N VAL A 65 -3.03 -9.77 2.11
CA VAL A 65 -3.91 -10.72 1.42
C VAL A 65 -5.26 -10.10 1.12
N ILE A 66 -5.95 -10.60 0.10
CA ILE A 66 -7.32 -10.25 -0.21
C ILE A 66 -8.15 -11.54 -0.40
N ALA A 67 -9.19 -11.68 0.40
CA ALA A 67 -10.08 -12.85 0.43
C ALA A 67 -11.54 -12.41 0.43
N ASN A 68 -12.44 -13.32 0.09
CA ASN A 68 -13.90 -13.10 0.10
C ASN A 68 -14.61 -13.80 1.29
N GLY A 69 -13.88 -14.47 2.15
CA GLY A 69 -14.41 -15.18 3.32
C GLY A 69 -13.35 -16.07 3.95
N GLY A 70 -13.77 -16.89 4.91
CA GLY A 70 -12.86 -17.69 5.73
C GLY A 70 -12.04 -18.71 4.96
N ASN A 71 -12.64 -19.43 4.02
CA ASN A 71 -11.93 -20.48 3.28
C ASN A 71 -10.77 -19.93 2.43
N GLU A 72 -10.98 -18.82 1.70
CA GLU A 72 -9.87 -18.18 0.96
C GLU A 72 -8.80 -17.64 1.90
N LEU A 73 -9.21 -17.02 3.02
CA LEU A 73 -8.27 -16.49 3.98
C LEU A 73 -7.39 -17.59 4.58
N GLN A 74 -7.98 -18.73 5.02
CA GLN A 74 -7.20 -19.83 5.59
C GLN A 74 -6.15 -20.36 4.61
N GLN A 75 -6.50 -20.56 3.34
CA GLN A 75 -5.55 -21.00 2.32
C GLN A 75 -4.38 -20.00 2.14
N LEU A 76 -4.67 -18.68 2.17
CA LEU A 76 -3.64 -17.65 2.06
C LEU A 76 -2.76 -17.60 3.32
N VAL A 77 -3.34 -17.75 4.50
CA VAL A 77 -2.60 -17.84 5.78
C VAL A 77 -1.64 -19.05 5.76
N ASP A 78 -2.12 -20.23 5.34
CA ASP A 78 -1.30 -21.45 5.25
C ASP A 78 -0.09 -21.25 4.30
N LYS A 79 -0.32 -20.62 3.15
CA LYS A 79 0.75 -20.32 2.18
C LYS A 79 1.80 -19.37 2.76
N LEU A 80 1.36 -18.30 3.46
CA LEU A 80 2.28 -17.29 4.00
C LEU A 80 3.01 -17.78 5.25
N THR A 81 2.35 -18.53 6.13
CA THR A 81 3.00 -19.15 7.29
C THR A 81 4.00 -20.22 6.87
N GLY A 82 3.74 -20.93 5.76
CA GLY A 82 4.70 -21.82 5.10
C GLY A 82 5.96 -21.09 4.60
N LEU A 83 5.91 -19.78 4.37
CA LEU A 83 7.04 -18.90 4.08
C LEU A 83 7.62 -18.25 5.35
N ASN A 84 7.22 -18.70 6.56
CA ASN A 84 7.62 -18.17 7.86
C ASN A 84 7.13 -16.74 8.19
N TYR A 85 6.13 -16.21 7.49
CA TYR A 85 5.51 -14.96 7.90
C TYR A 85 4.72 -15.14 9.20
N LYS A 86 4.92 -14.21 10.14
CA LYS A 86 4.20 -14.13 11.43
C LYS A 86 3.22 -12.97 11.48
N ARG A 87 3.27 -12.07 10.50
CA ARG A 87 2.38 -10.92 10.37
C ARG A 87 1.71 -10.96 9.01
N ILE A 88 0.40 -10.77 8.97
CA ILE A 88 -0.41 -10.77 7.75
C ILE A 88 -1.42 -9.62 7.83
N ASP A 89 -1.49 -8.82 6.77
CA ASP A 89 -2.47 -7.74 6.65
C ASP A 89 -3.63 -8.15 5.74
N ILE A 90 -4.87 -7.89 6.16
CA ILE A 90 -6.07 -8.25 5.41
C ILE A 90 -6.64 -7.02 4.72
N ASN A 91 -6.79 -7.09 3.41
CA ASN A 91 -7.36 -6.01 2.60
C ASN A 91 -8.90 -6.04 2.63
N MET A 92 -9.50 -5.05 3.28
CA MET A 92 -10.93 -4.75 3.28
C MET A 92 -11.22 -3.36 2.67
N GLY A 93 -10.34 -2.89 1.74
CA GLY A 93 -10.45 -1.53 1.22
C GLY A 93 -10.21 -1.38 -0.29
N CYS A 94 -9.84 -2.43 -1.01
CA CYS A 94 -9.63 -2.37 -2.46
C CYS A 94 -10.94 -2.04 -3.17
N PRO A 95 -11.01 -0.92 -3.93
CA PRO A 95 -12.26 -0.48 -4.56
C PRO A 95 -12.47 -1.03 -5.97
N PHE A 96 -11.53 -1.83 -6.50
CA PHE A 96 -11.59 -2.29 -7.89
C PHE A 96 -12.76 -3.26 -8.12
N PRO A 97 -13.61 -3.02 -9.13
CA PRO A 97 -14.79 -3.84 -9.42
C PRO A 97 -14.49 -5.34 -9.60
N LEU A 98 -13.29 -5.67 -10.14
CA LEU A 98 -12.85 -7.07 -10.25
C LEU A 98 -12.64 -7.76 -8.90
N GLN A 99 -12.49 -7.00 -7.81
CA GLN A 99 -12.38 -7.55 -6.46
C GLN A 99 -13.72 -7.48 -5.74
N THR A 100 -14.35 -6.29 -5.75
CA THR A 100 -15.58 -6.06 -4.99
C THR A 100 -16.76 -6.91 -5.47
N ARG A 101 -16.87 -7.19 -6.79
CA ARG A 101 -17.89 -8.10 -7.35
C ARG A 101 -17.74 -9.56 -6.91
N HIS A 102 -16.58 -9.92 -6.41
CA HIS A 102 -16.29 -11.26 -5.84
C HIS A 102 -16.26 -11.23 -4.31
N GLY A 103 -16.84 -10.22 -3.67
CA GLY A 103 -16.88 -10.08 -2.22
C GLY A 103 -15.53 -9.81 -1.57
N ARG A 104 -14.52 -9.36 -2.33
CA ARG A 104 -13.16 -9.10 -1.84
C ARG A 104 -12.89 -7.62 -1.62
N GLY A 105 -11.91 -7.31 -0.78
CA GLY A 105 -11.52 -5.92 -0.50
C GLY A 105 -12.66 -5.14 0.13
N ALA A 106 -13.02 -3.98 -0.44
CA ALA A 106 -14.16 -3.21 0.08
C ALA A 106 -15.51 -3.93 -0.10
N GLY A 107 -15.57 -4.96 -0.94
CA GLY A 107 -16.77 -5.81 -1.08
C GLY A 107 -17.12 -6.63 0.16
N LEU A 108 -16.19 -6.75 1.13
CA LEU A 108 -16.45 -7.37 2.43
C LEU A 108 -17.26 -6.46 3.38
N LEU A 109 -17.18 -5.13 3.21
CA LEU A 109 -17.75 -4.20 4.18
C LEU A 109 -19.28 -4.29 4.32
N PRO A 110 -20.06 -4.53 3.25
CA PRO A 110 -21.50 -4.81 3.38
C PRO A 110 -21.80 -6.26 3.77
N ASP A 111 -20.83 -7.19 3.77
CA ASP A 111 -21.04 -8.62 4.01
C ASP A 111 -20.55 -9.04 5.41
N VAL A 112 -21.41 -8.79 6.40
CA VAL A 112 -21.16 -9.11 7.80
C VAL A 112 -20.84 -10.59 8.03
N GLU A 113 -21.49 -11.50 7.29
CA GLU A 113 -21.27 -12.95 7.46
C GLU A 113 -19.88 -13.36 6.94
N ALA A 114 -19.46 -12.86 5.79
CA ALA A 114 -18.11 -13.11 5.29
C ALA A 114 -17.04 -12.57 6.25
N VAL A 115 -17.28 -11.40 6.89
CA VAL A 115 -16.36 -10.87 7.90
C VAL A 115 -16.34 -11.73 9.17
N LYS A 116 -17.47 -12.30 9.61
CA LYS A 116 -17.50 -13.28 10.72
C LYS A 116 -16.64 -14.51 10.42
N GLU A 117 -16.69 -15.04 9.18
CA GLU A 117 -15.83 -16.15 8.77
C GLU A 117 -14.35 -15.76 8.84
N ILE A 118 -13.99 -14.56 8.35
CA ILE A 118 -12.61 -14.02 8.43
C ILE A 118 -12.15 -13.90 9.89
N VAL A 119 -13.00 -13.38 10.78
CA VAL A 119 -12.75 -13.28 12.22
C VAL A 119 -12.57 -14.68 12.83
N GLY A 120 -13.33 -15.69 12.37
CA GLY A 120 -13.16 -17.08 12.77
C GLY A 120 -11.75 -17.60 12.46
N VAL A 121 -11.27 -17.38 11.24
CA VAL A 121 -9.91 -17.78 10.82
C VAL A 121 -8.84 -17.08 11.66
N MET A 122 -8.99 -15.79 11.96
CA MET A 122 -8.06 -15.09 12.83
C MET A 122 -7.97 -15.71 14.22
N LYS A 123 -9.11 -16.12 14.81
CA LYS A 123 -9.18 -16.78 16.13
C LYS A 123 -8.50 -18.15 16.14
N GLU A 124 -8.54 -18.87 15.04
CA GLU A 124 -7.95 -20.21 14.89
C GLU A 124 -6.44 -20.14 14.64
N ASN A 125 -5.90 -18.99 14.17
CA ASN A 125 -4.50 -18.83 13.79
C ASN A 125 -3.73 -17.91 14.78
N LEU A 126 -3.77 -18.22 16.07
CA LEU A 126 -3.16 -17.42 17.16
C LEU A 126 -1.64 -17.21 17.04
N GLY A 127 -0.96 -17.97 16.21
CA GLY A 127 0.47 -17.80 15.91
C GLY A 127 0.77 -16.69 14.89
N VAL A 128 -0.27 -16.04 14.35
CA VAL A 128 -0.18 -14.97 13.36
C VAL A 128 -0.70 -13.67 13.95
N GLU A 129 0.08 -12.61 13.83
CA GLU A 129 -0.35 -11.25 14.15
C GLU A 129 -1.07 -10.65 12.94
N PHE A 130 -2.38 -10.49 13.04
CA PHE A 130 -3.18 -9.90 11.98
C PHE A 130 -3.28 -8.38 12.11
N SER A 131 -3.33 -7.70 10.97
CA SER A 131 -3.81 -6.34 10.81
C SER A 131 -4.85 -6.26 9.69
N VAL A 132 -5.62 -5.18 9.68
CA VAL A 132 -6.64 -4.95 8.65
C VAL A 132 -6.44 -3.59 8.02
N LYS A 133 -6.51 -3.53 6.69
CA LYS A 133 -6.58 -2.25 5.97
C LYS A 133 -7.95 -2.09 5.33
N MET A 134 -8.72 -1.10 5.78
CA MET A 134 -10.10 -0.92 5.38
C MET A 134 -10.43 0.49 4.89
N ARG A 135 -11.59 0.62 4.25
CA ARG A 135 -12.32 1.87 4.00
C ARG A 135 -13.53 1.95 4.94
N LEU A 136 -14.29 3.06 4.85
CA LEU A 136 -15.53 3.22 5.62
C LEU A 136 -16.63 2.29 5.13
N GLY A 137 -16.67 2.04 3.82
CA GLY A 137 -17.66 1.18 3.21
C GLY A 137 -17.39 0.98 1.73
N LEU A 138 -18.23 0.15 1.09
CA LEU A 138 -18.30 -0.03 -0.36
C LEU A 138 -19.07 1.14 -0.99
N GLU A 139 -20.31 1.37 -0.56
CA GLU A 139 -21.22 2.39 -1.06
C GLU A 139 -21.73 3.32 0.03
N ASP A 140 -21.88 2.86 1.28
CA ASP A 140 -22.32 3.64 2.43
C ASP A 140 -21.14 3.88 3.40
N GLU A 141 -21.02 5.12 3.87
CA GLU A 141 -19.98 5.52 4.82
C GLU A 141 -20.19 4.99 6.25
N ASN A 142 -21.29 4.31 6.52
CA ASN A 142 -21.61 3.71 7.81
C ASN A 142 -21.44 2.19 7.87
N GLU A 143 -21.07 1.53 6.76
CA GLU A 143 -20.89 0.06 6.74
C GLU A 143 -19.85 -0.41 7.76
N TRP A 144 -18.83 0.38 8.09
CA TRP A 144 -17.84 0.08 9.11
C TRP A 144 -18.44 -0.13 10.51
N LYS A 145 -19.64 0.44 10.80
CA LYS A 145 -20.29 0.35 12.11
C LYS A 145 -20.68 -1.08 12.48
N GLU A 146 -20.97 -1.91 11.50
CA GLU A 146 -21.22 -3.36 11.70
C GLU A 146 -19.91 -4.17 11.75
N ILE A 147 -18.83 -3.66 11.16
CA ILE A 147 -17.57 -4.39 10.98
C ILE A 147 -16.63 -4.19 12.19
N ILE A 148 -16.49 -2.96 12.70
CA ILE A 148 -15.59 -2.67 13.83
C ILE A 148 -15.93 -3.49 15.08
N PRO A 149 -17.21 -3.69 15.49
CA PRO A 149 -17.53 -4.55 16.60
C PRO A 149 -17.07 -6.01 16.43
N LEU A 150 -17.07 -6.53 15.20
CA LEU A 150 -16.58 -7.88 14.92
C LEU A 150 -15.05 -7.93 15.05
N LEU A 151 -14.36 -6.94 14.50
CA LEU A 151 -12.89 -6.83 14.57
C LEU A 151 -12.40 -6.62 16.01
N ASN A 152 -13.16 -5.90 16.86
CA ASN A 152 -12.83 -5.73 18.28
C ASN A 152 -12.82 -7.05 19.07
N ASN A 153 -13.42 -8.13 18.55
CA ASN A 153 -13.47 -9.44 19.21
C ASN A 153 -12.26 -10.35 18.89
N VAL A 154 -11.24 -9.85 18.18
CA VAL A 154 -10.00 -10.59 17.88
C VAL A 154 -8.79 -9.73 18.18
N PRO A 155 -7.64 -10.30 18.57
CA PRO A 155 -6.43 -9.53 18.75
C PRO A 155 -5.86 -9.10 17.39
N LEU A 156 -5.98 -7.81 17.05
CA LEU A 156 -5.32 -7.22 15.90
C LEU A 156 -4.13 -6.39 16.35
N ASN A 157 -3.07 -6.40 15.56
CA ASN A 157 -1.93 -5.52 15.77
C ASN A 157 -2.33 -4.04 15.56
N HIS A 158 -3.08 -3.78 14.48
CA HIS A 158 -3.66 -2.46 14.18
C HIS A 158 -4.74 -2.56 13.09
N ILE A 159 -5.50 -1.48 12.94
CA ILE A 159 -6.40 -1.25 11.81
C ILE A 159 -5.93 -0.01 11.04
N THR A 160 -5.64 -0.14 9.76
CA THR A 160 -5.37 1.01 8.88
C THR A 160 -6.67 1.47 8.23
N VAL A 161 -7.07 2.71 8.47
CA VAL A 161 -8.33 3.27 7.97
C VAL A 161 -8.08 4.30 6.88
N HIS A 162 -8.69 4.08 5.70
CA HIS A 162 -8.81 5.09 4.66
C HIS A 162 -10.24 5.66 4.68
N PRO A 163 -10.48 6.87 5.22
CA PRO A 163 -11.82 7.37 5.47
C PRO A 163 -12.50 7.90 4.20
N ARG A 164 -12.73 7.00 3.27
CA ARG A 164 -13.52 7.13 2.05
C ARG A 164 -14.31 5.85 1.82
N ILE A 165 -15.44 5.93 1.10
CA ILE A 165 -16.11 4.74 0.55
C ILE A 165 -15.39 4.28 -0.74
N ALA A 166 -15.60 3.02 -1.11
CA ALA A 166 -14.90 2.45 -2.27
C ALA A 166 -15.31 3.09 -3.60
N THR A 167 -16.60 3.42 -3.76
CA THR A 167 -17.13 4.07 -4.97
C THR A 167 -16.51 5.45 -5.23
N GLN A 168 -16.04 6.15 -4.20
CA GLN A 168 -15.28 7.40 -4.37
C GLN A 168 -13.89 7.15 -5.00
N GLN A 169 -13.35 5.94 -4.88
CA GLN A 169 -11.96 5.64 -5.24
C GLN A 169 -10.97 6.61 -4.55
N TYR A 170 -10.51 7.62 -5.29
CA TYR A 170 -9.61 8.67 -4.80
C TYR A 170 -10.16 10.08 -5.03
N LYS A 171 -11.44 10.18 -5.38
CA LYS A 171 -12.12 11.45 -5.62
C LYS A 171 -12.80 11.97 -4.34
N GLY A 172 -13.02 13.28 -4.30
CA GLY A 172 -13.62 13.92 -3.12
C GLY A 172 -12.66 13.94 -1.92
N GLU A 173 -13.12 14.45 -0.81
CA GLU A 173 -12.36 14.57 0.41
C GLU A 173 -12.46 13.31 1.28
N VAL A 174 -11.48 13.11 2.17
CA VAL A 174 -11.55 12.13 3.25
C VAL A 174 -12.60 12.57 4.28
N LYS A 175 -13.37 11.63 4.81
CA LYS A 175 -14.46 11.86 5.76
C LYS A 175 -13.92 11.87 7.20
N MET A 176 -13.37 13.00 7.67
CA MET A 176 -12.72 13.07 8.98
C MET A 176 -13.71 12.84 10.12
N SER A 177 -14.95 13.33 10.05
CA SER A 177 -15.98 13.07 11.07
C SER A 177 -16.29 11.58 11.25
N ALA A 178 -16.42 10.84 10.14
CA ALA A 178 -16.61 9.39 10.19
C ALA A 178 -15.37 8.66 10.69
N PHE A 179 -14.17 9.21 10.41
CA PHE A 179 -12.93 8.69 10.99
C PHE A 179 -12.88 8.87 12.51
N ASP A 180 -13.29 10.04 13.01
CA ASP A 180 -13.35 10.32 14.45
C ASP A 180 -14.30 9.36 15.18
N GLU A 181 -15.51 9.14 14.62
CA GLU A 181 -16.46 8.16 15.16
C GLU A 181 -15.89 6.73 15.17
N LEU A 182 -15.20 6.33 14.08
CA LEU A 182 -14.58 5.02 13.98
C LEU A 182 -13.44 4.87 14.99
N LEU A 183 -12.63 5.90 15.17
CA LEU A 183 -11.52 5.92 16.13
C LEU A 183 -12.02 5.74 17.58
N GLU A 184 -13.15 6.35 17.93
CA GLU A 184 -13.78 6.17 19.23
C GLU A 184 -14.36 4.76 19.44
N ALA A 185 -14.86 4.13 18.37
CA ALA A 185 -15.46 2.78 18.43
C ALA A 185 -14.41 1.66 18.37
N CYS A 186 -13.22 1.93 17.86
CA CYS A 186 -12.15 0.95 17.66
C CYS A 186 -11.38 0.70 18.96
N GLN A 187 -11.16 -0.57 19.32
CA GLN A 187 -10.38 -0.97 20.51
C GLN A 187 -8.92 -1.32 20.17
N HIS A 188 -8.52 -1.20 18.93
CA HIS A 188 -7.17 -1.48 18.45
C HIS A 188 -6.42 -0.20 18.14
N GLU A 189 -5.10 -0.31 18.05
CA GLU A 189 -4.26 0.73 17.47
C GLU A 189 -4.72 1.07 16.05
N VAL A 190 -4.79 2.37 15.74
CA VAL A 190 -5.25 2.84 14.42
C VAL A 190 -4.11 3.53 13.67
N ILE A 191 -4.00 3.23 12.39
CA ILE A 191 -3.12 3.92 11.42
C ILE A 191 -3.99 4.71 10.45
N PHE A 192 -3.73 6.01 10.33
CA PHE A 192 -4.43 6.86 9.37
C PHE A 192 -3.87 6.69 7.95
N ASN A 193 -4.74 6.59 6.96
CA ASN A 193 -4.36 6.57 5.55
C ASN A 193 -5.30 7.46 4.72
N GLY A 194 -4.78 8.46 4.03
CA GLY A 194 -5.57 9.30 3.12
C GLY A 194 -4.89 10.64 2.85
N ASP A 195 -4.73 10.99 1.58
CA ASP A 195 -4.29 12.28 1.03
C ASP A 195 -3.04 12.93 1.70
N ILE A 196 -2.13 12.12 2.22
CA ILE A 196 -0.85 12.56 2.73
C ILE A 196 0.13 12.69 1.55
N THR A 197 0.59 13.91 1.29
CA THR A 197 1.48 14.24 0.17
C THR A 197 2.70 15.08 0.57
N SER A 198 2.71 15.61 1.79
CA SER A 198 3.75 16.46 2.34
C SER A 198 4.04 16.16 3.81
N VAL A 199 5.18 16.63 4.31
CA VAL A 199 5.51 16.59 5.74
C VAL A 199 4.51 17.38 6.57
N ASP A 200 4.00 18.49 6.02
CA ASP A 200 3.00 19.31 6.72
C ASP A 200 1.66 18.59 6.86
N ASP A 201 1.27 17.71 5.89
CA ASP A 201 0.10 16.85 6.06
C ASP A 201 0.30 15.87 7.21
N ILE A 202 1.50 15.27 7.33
CA ILE A 202 1.83 14.36 8.43
C ILE A 202 1.72 15.08 9.77
N LYS A 203 2.34 16.26 9.88
CA LYS A 203 2.32 17.07 11.12
C LYS A 203 0.91 17.48 11.50
N ARG A 204 0.09 17.90 10.53
CA ARG A 204 -1.32 18.26 10.79
C ARG A 204 -2.11 17.10 11.40
N ILE A 205 -1.92 15.86 10.92
CA ILE A 205 -2.54 14.68 11.51
C ILE A 205 -1.95 14.40 12.91
N GLU A 206 -0.62 14.52 13.06
CA GLU A 206 0.05 14.35 14.36
C GLU A 206 -0.42 15.37 15.41
N ASP A 207 -0.54 16.64 15.02
CA ASP A 207 -1.04 17.71 15.90
C ASP A 207 -2.53 17.51 16.28
N THR A 208 -3.34 16.93 15.37
CA THR A 208 -4.76 16.71 15.62
C THR A 208 -5.02 15.50 16.50
N TYR A 209 -4.31 14.39 16.28
CA TYR A 209 -4.62 13.10 16.89
C TYR A 209 -3.61 12.65 17.96
N GLY A 210 -2.37 13.13 17.92
CA GLY A 210 -1.35 12.79 18.92
C GLY A 210 -1.22 11.28 19.11
N ASP A 211 -1.25 10.84 20.38
CA ASP A 211 -1.10 9.44 20.77
C ASP A 211 -2.34 8.55 20.47
N LYS A 212 -3.42 9.12 19.93
CA LYS A 212 -4.60 8.34 19.53
C LYS A 212 -4.34 7.50 18.28
N LEU A 213 -3.28 7.79 17.54
CA LEU A 213 -2.88 7.02 16.35
C LEU A 213 -1.50 6.40 16.54
N GLN A 214 -1.34 5.16 16.13
CA GLN A 214 -0.05 4.48 16.07
C GLN A 214 0.88 5.07 15.00
N GLY A 215 0.31 5.57 13.90
CA GLY A 215 1.09 6.10 12.79
C GLY A 215 0.27 6.45 11.57
N ILE A 216 0.96 6.60 10.46
CA ILE A 216 0.40 7.00 9.17
C ILE A 216 0.85 6.02 8.07
N MET A 217 -0.10 5.64 7.20
CA MET A 217 0.21 4.89 5.99
C MET A 217 0.09 5.82 4.78
N ILE A 218 1.14 5.88 3.95
CA ILE A 218 1.22 6.77 2.80
C ILE A 218 1.31 5.94 1.51
N GLY A 219 0.46 6.27 0.53
CA GLY A 219 0.45 5.61 -0.78
C GLY A 219 1.00 6.50 -1.87
N ARG A 220 0.11 7.14 -2.64
CA ARG A 220 0.45 7.97 -3.80
C ARG A 220 1.41 9.12 -3.48
N GLY A 221 1.30 9.71 -2.28
CA GLY A 221 2.23 10.75 -1.84
C GLY A 221 3.68 10.26 -1.78
N MET A 222 3.89 9.00 -1.32
CA MET A 222 5.23 8.38 -1.30
C MET A 222 5.73 8.04 -2.72
N LEU A 223 4.85 7.68 -3.66
CA LEU A 223 5.23 7.50 -5.07
C LEU A 223 5.62 8.84 -5.73
N GLY A 224 4.93 9.92 -5.35
CA GLY A 224 5.19 11.26 -5.87
C GLY A 224 6.43 11.95 -5.28
N ARG A 225 6.71 11.68 -3.99
CA ARG A 225 7.88 12.17 -3.26
C ARG A 225 8.45 11.05 -2.38
N PRO A 226 9.31 10.18 -2.93
CA PRO A 226 9.83 9.01 -2.21
C PRO A 226 10.68 9.35 -0.97
N SER A 227 11.16 10.57 -0.86
CA SER A 227 11.89 11.09 0.32
C SER A 227 10.99 11.44 1.52
N LEU A 228 9.67 11.43 1.37
CA LEU A 228 8.72 11.98 2.34
C LEU A 228 8.87 11.39 3.76
N ALA A 229 9.02 10.08 3.87
CA ALA A 229 9.21 9.43 5.16
C ALA A 229 10.54 9.85 5.82
N MET A 230 11.62 9.88 5.04
CA MET A 230 12.94 10.31 5.52
C MET A 230 12.93 11.80 5.92
N GLU A 231 12.27 12.65 5.14
CA GLU A 231 12.15 14.09 5.46
C GLU A 231 11.40 14.31 6.77
N TYR A 232 10.28 13.62 6.97
CA TYR A 232 9.52 13.68 8.22
C TYR A 232 10.38 13.24 9.42
N LYS A 233 11.06 12.11 9.33
CA LYS A 233 11.86 11.55 10.42
C LYS A 233 13.11 12.35 10.73
N SER A 234 13.76 12.91 9.71
CA SER A 234 14.96 13.74 9.91
C SER A 234 14.64 15.17 10.30
N GLY A 235 13.40 15.62 10.12
CA GLY A 235 13.01 17.03 10.26
C GLY A 235 13.63 17.95 9.22
N LYS A 236 14.22 17.40 8.14
CA LYS A 236 14.91 18.16 7.09
C LYS A 236 14.31 17.87 5.74
N GLN A 237 13.84 18.91 5.08
CA GLN A 237 13.36 18.79 3.70
C GLN A 237 14.54 18.57 2.75
N MET A 238 14.38 17.61 1.83
CA MET A 238 15.34 17.38 0.76
C MET A 238 15.04 18.31 -0.40
N ALA A 239 16.08 18.95 -0.98
CA ALA A 239 15.93 19.77 -2.18
C ALA A 239 15.41 18.91 -3.35
N ASP A 240 14.50 19.46 -4.15
CA ASP A 240 13.88 18.72 -5.26
C ASP A 240 14.91 18.17 -6.26
N ALA A 241 15.97 18.92 -6.54
CA ALA A 241 17.07 18.45 -7.39
C ALA A 241 17.75 17.18 -6.83
N GLU A 242 17.90 17.06 -5.51
CA GLU A 242 18.47 15.86 -4.87
C GLU A 242 17.47 14.71 -4.91
N VAL A 243 16.18 14.96 -4.71
CA VAL A 243 15.14 13.92 -4.87
C VAL A 243 15.14 13.40 -6.30
N VAL A 244 15.19 14.26 -7.30
CA VAL A 244 15.26 13.87 -8.73
C VAL A 244 16.52 13.05 -9.01
N ARG A 245 17.68 13.46 -8.48
CA ARG A 245 18.93 12.70 -8.63
C ARG A 245 18.77 11.26 -8.06
N ARG A 246 18.18 11.12 -6.89
CA ARG A 246 17.92 9.81 -6.26
C ARG A 246 16.85 9.01 -6.99
N LEU A 247 15.81 9.65 -7.51
CA LEU A 247 14.83 8.99 -8.39
C LEU A 247 15.50 8.38 -9.63
N LYS A 248 16.47 9.07 -10.23
CA LYS A 248 17.23 8.49 -11.36
C LYS A 248 18.02 7.26 -10.94
N VAL A 249 18.65 7.27 -9.75
CA VAL A 249 19.32 6.08 -9.21
C VAL A 249 18.34 4.93 -9.01
N MET A 250 17.14 5.18 -8.46
CA MET A 250 16.10 4.15 -8.34
C MET A 250 15.68 3.62 -9.71
N HIS A 251 15.39 4.51 -10.64
CA HIS A 251 15.00 4.17 -12.01
C HIS A 251 16.04 3.25 -12.67
N ASP A 252 17.33 3.61 -12.62
CA ASP A 252 18.39 2.85 -13.28
C ASP A 252 18.55 1.46 -12.67
N ARG A 253 18.45 1.33 -11.33
CA ARG A 253 18.47 0.04 -10.64
C ARG A 253 17.24 -0.82 -11.00
N MET A 254 16.05 -0.22 -11.08
CA MET A 254 14.83 -0.93 -11.52
C MET A 254 14.93 -1.33 -12.99
N TRP A 255 15.47 -0.46 -13.84
CA TRP A 255 15.69 -0.76 -15.24
C TRP A 255 16.61 -1.97 -15.42
N GLN A 256 17.78 -1.99 -14.75
CA GLN A 256 18.71 -3.12 -14.76
C GLN A 256 18.04 -4.43 -14.31
N HIS A 257 17.18 -4.38 -13.28
CA HIS A 257 16.42 -5.55 -12.85
C HIS A 257 15.44 -6.02 -13.94
N TYR A 258 14.69 -5.10 -14.57
CA TYR A 258 13.74 -5.48 -15.62
C TYR A 258 14.41 -5.97 -16.90
N GLU A 259 15.62 -5.53 -17.22
CA GLU A 259 16.41 -6.09 -18.34
C GLU A 259 16.70 -7.59 -18.16
N GLN A 260 16.87 -8.04 -16.94
CA GLN A 260 17.15 -9.45 -16.63
C GLN A 260 15.91 -10.34 -16.70
N ILE A 261 14.71 -9.80 -16.38
CA ILE A 261 13.51 -10.62 -16.20
C ILE A 261 12.43 -10.40 -17.27
N ILE A 262 12.51 -9.33 -18.06
CA ILE A 262 11.53 -8.99 -19.10
C ILE A 262 12.24 -8.96 -20.45
N PRO A 263 12.06 -9.98 -21.32
CA PRO A 263 12.79 -10.06 -22.59
C PRO A 263 12.41 -8.98 -23.59
N GLY A 264 11.14 -8.56 -23.64
CA GLY A 264 10.61 -7.64 -24.64
C GLY A 264 10.86 -6.16 -24.30
N GLU A 265 11.50 -5.41 -25.22
CA GLU A 265 11.77 -3.98 -25.04
C GLU A 265 10.49 -3.16 -24.78
N ALA A 266 9.44 -3.39 -25.56
CA ALA A 266 8.16 -2.68 -25.40
C ALA A 266 7.50 -2.97 -24.03
N GLN A 267 7.61 -4.22 -23.56
CA GLN A 267 7.09 -4.64 -22.26
C GLN A 267 7.89 -4.00 -21.11
N ARG A 268 9.24 -3.96 -21.21
CA ARG A 268 10.10 -3.27 -20.26
C ARG A 268 9.76 -1.79 -20.18
N LEU A 269 9.64 -1.13 -21.34
CA LEU A 269 9.30 0.29 -21.42
C LEU A 269 7.92 0.57 -20.80
N ALA A 270 6.92 -0.26 -21.07
CA ALA A 270 5.61 -0.13 -20.46
C ALA A 270 5.68 -0.29 -18.92
N LYS A 271 6.46 -1.25 -18.44
CA LYS A 271 6.64 -1.52 -17.01
C LYS A 271 7.37 -0.40 -16.29
N ILE A 272 8.53 0.05 -16.79
CA ILE A 272 9.31 1.08 -16.10
C ILE A 272 8.64 2.45 -16.14
N ARG A 273 7.83 2.74 -17.16
CA ARG A 273 7.14 4.03 -17.30
C ARG A 273 6.21 4.31 -16.12
N THR A 274 5.56 3.30 -15.53
CA THR A 274 4.69 3.46 -14.36
C THR A 274 5.43 4.04 -13.16
N PHE A 275 6.75 3.91 -13.08
CA PHE A 275 7.59 4.50 -12.04
C PHE A 275 7.41 6.03 -11.95
N TRP A 276 7.10 6.69 -13.06
CA TRP A 276 6.98 8.14 -13.14
C TRP A 276 5.55 8.68 -12.99
N ASP A 277 4.54 7.81 -12.88
CA ASP A 277 3.11 8.22 -12.93
C ASP A 277 2.76 9.34 -11.93
N TYR A 278 3.34 9.33 -10.75
CA TYR A 278 3.02 10.28 -9.67
C TYR A 278 4.05 11.40 -9.50
N THR A 279 5.10 11.47 -10.32
CA THR A 279 6.24 12.38 -10.13
C THR A 279 6.09 13.72 -10.86
N GLU A 280 4.94 14.05 -11.45
CA GLU A 280 4.72 15.31 -12.19
C GLU A 280 5.06 16.54 -11.35
N ALA A 281 4.67 16.53 -10.05
CA ALA A 281 4.87 17.66 -9.16
C ALA A 281 6.36 17.97 -8.94
N ILE A 282 7.20 16.94 -8.79
CA ILE A 282 8.63 17.10 -8.53
C ILE A 282 9.47 17.30 -9.80
N LEU A 283 9.08 16.68 -10.92
CA LEU A 283 9.79 16.83 -12.20
C LEU A 283 9.41 18.10 -12.96
N GLY A 284 8.24 18.65 -12.65
CA GLY A 284 7.59 19.66 -13.46
C GLY A 284 6.95 19.10 -14.74
N ARG A 285 5.81 19.67 -15.12
CA ARG A 285 4.95 19.17 -16.20
C ARG A 285 5.66 18.93 -17.53
N LYS A 286 6.61 19.79 -17.90
CA LYS A 286 7.33 19.69 -19.19
C LYS A 286 8.24 18.48 -19.24
N ALA A 287 9.06 18.28 -18.23
CA ALA A 287 9.99 17.15 -18.12
C ALA A 287 9.22 15.82 -17.96
N TRP A 288 8.23 15.79 -17.05
CA TRP A 288 7.36 14.64 -16.87
C TRP A 288 6.67 14.20 -18.17
N LYS A 289 6.05 15.14 -18.93
CA LYS A 289 5.44 14.81 -20.23
C LYS A 289 6.44 14.27 -21.24
N LYS A 290 7.68 14.73 -21.23
CA LYS A 290 8.73 14.23 -22.14
C LYS A 290 9.04 12.76 -21.87
N VAL A 291 9.15 12.37 -20.58
CA VAL A 291 9.34 10.98 -20.17
C VAL A 291 8.12 10.12 -20.51
N MET A 292 6.93 10.57 -20.10
CA MET A 292 5.69 9.78 -20.22
C MET A 292 5.24 9.56 -21.66
N LYS A 293 5.52 10.51 -22.56
CA LYS A 293 5.10 10.45 -23.97
C LYS A 293 6.16 9.92 -24.93
N ALA A 294 7.32 9.49 -24.43
CA ALA A 294 8.36 8.93 -25.28
C ALA A 294 7.85 7.67 -26.01
N GLY A 295 7.84 7.69 -27.33
CA GLY A 295 7.25 6.63 -28.17
C GLY A 295 8.10 5.35 -28.29
N ASN A 296 9.38 5.42 -27.93
CA ASN A 296 10.32 4.29 -27.98
C ASN A 296 11.38 4.40 -26.89
N LEU A 297 12.12 3.32 -26.68
CA LEU A 297 13.13 3.22 -25.62
C LEU A 297 14.22 4.30 -25.75
N LYS A 298 14.74 4.55 -26.96
CA LYS A 298 15.80 5.56 -27.19
C LYS A 298 15.37 6.95 -26.73
N ASN A 299 14.16 7.36 -27.10
CA ASN A 299 13.62 8.67 -26.71
C ASN A 299 13.30 8.73 -25.21
N TYR A 300 12.85 7.61 -24.63
CA TYR A 300 12.59 7.49 -23.21
C TYR A 300 13.88 7.66 -22.39
N LEU A 301 14.92 6.89 -22.69
CA LEU A 301 16.20 6.97 -21.98
C LEU A 301 16.82 8.36 -22.10
N LYS A 302 16.75 8.98 -23.30
CA LYS A 302 17.19 10.38 -23.47
C LYS A 302 16.39 11.33 -22.59
N ALA A 303 15.07 11.19 -22.51
CA ALA A 303 14.23 12.04 -21.66
C ALA A 303 14.58 11.88 -20.17
N VAL A 304 14.86 10.66 -19.70
CA VAL A 304 15.29 10.39 -18.32
C VAL A 304 16.68 10.95 -18.04
N GLN A 305 17.62 10.89 -18.98
CA GLN A 305 18.95 11.49 -18.83
C GLN A 305 18.92 13.01 -18.64
N GLU A 306 17.96 13.67 -19.27
CA GLU A 306 17.79 15.13 -19.21
C GLU A 306 17.06 15.62 -17.94
N LEU A 307 16.58 14.73 -17.06
CA LEU A 307 16.10 15.06 -15.71
C LEU A 307 17.31 15.41 -14.81
#